data_a0002a5aea289a581da2713c5a97ed4a
#
_entry.id   a0002a5aea289a581da2713c5a97ed4a
#
_cell.length_a   1.000
_cell.length_b   1.000
_cell.length_c   1.000
_cell.angle_alpha   90.00
_cell.angle_beta   90.00
_cell.angle_gamma   90.00
#
_symmetry.space_group_name_H-M   'P 1'
#
loop_
_entity.id
_entity.type
_entity.pdbx_description
1 polymer ?
#
loop_
_entity_poly.entity_id
_entity_poly.type
_entity_poly.pdbx_seq_one_letter_code
_entity_poly.pdbx_strand_id
1 'polypeptide(L)'
;MPMRFLFFFGFVLAMNVSLAQTAVALRIDHKAGQAEFGGESSVVTPLGETVVVDRLEYYLSKFILVHDGGQETAIQGAYVLGDAFVDELHALGEVPAVESVESLKFSVGIDPENNHADPVTWPEAHPLAPQVPSMHWGWSAGYRFIALEGGAGVNGLVNHEIHALGDDNHFPGQMEVLATIENGVLVLDVEADILGFYSQLSVESGLINQGENGEAVLACNNLADD
;
A
#
# COMPACT_ATOMS: atom_id res chain seq x y z
N MET A 1 -20.77 -67.90 -34.34
CA MET A 1 -19.67 -67.39 -33.50
C MET A 1 -19.97 -65.91 -33.23
N PRO A 2 -20.30 -65.50 -32.00
CA PRO A 2 -20.49 -64.10 -31.72
C PRO A 2 -19.18 -63.46 -31.31
N MET A 3 -18.84 -62.35 -31.96
CA MET A 3 -17.65 -61.53 -31.75
C MET A 3 -17.87 -60.65 -30.49
N ARG A 4 -17.07 -60.90 -29.44
CA ARG A 4 -17.11 -60.10 -28.21
C ARG A 4 -16.22 -58.86 -28.39
N PHE A 5 -16.85 -57.67 -28.42
CA PHE A 5 -16.15 -56.40 -28.31
C PHE A 5 -15.75 -56.13 -26.83
N LEU A 6 -14.47 -56.05 -26.56
CA LEU A 6 -13.94 -55.66 -25.28
C LEU A 6 -13.81 -54.10 -25.29
N PHE A 7 -14.63 -53.42 -24.51
CA PHE A 7 -14.47 -51.98 -24.24
C PHE A 7 -13.42 -51.79 -23.17
N PHE A 8 -12.29 -51.22 -23.56
CA PHE A 8 -11.26 -50.73 -22.59
C PHE A 8 -11.71 -49.35 -22.08
N PHE A 9 -12.15 -49.28 -20.84
CA PHE A 9 -12.42 -48.00 -20.14
C PHE A 9 -11.08 -47.50 -19.59
N GLY A 10 -10.47 -46.53 -20.28
CA GLY A 10 -9.29 -45.84 -19.81
C GLY A 10 -9.66 -44.92 -18.64
N PHE A 11 -9.19 -45.24 -17.43
CA PHE A 11 -9.34 -44.39 -16.25
C PHE A 11 -8.26 -43.30 -16.32
N VAL A 12 -8.65 -42.08 -16.69
CA VAL A 12 -7.76 -40.89 -16.62
C VAL A 12 -7.67 -40.47 -15.16
N LEU A 13 -6.56 -40.76 -14.50
CA LEU A 13 -6.25 -40.26 -13.17
C LEU A 13 -5.88 -38.78 -13.32
N ALA A 14 -6.78 -37.89 -12.98
CA ALA A 14 -6.44 -36.46 -12.84
C ALA A 14 -5.55 -36.30 -11.60
N MET A 15 -4.25 -36.12 -11.82
CA MET A 15 -3.34 -35.68 -10.76
C MET A 15 -3.68 -34.23 -10.42
N ASN A 16 -4.27 -34.00 -9.25
CA ASN A 16 -4.32 -32.66 -8.66
C ASN A 16 -2.89 -32.32 -8.22
N VAL A 17 -2.19 -31.52 -9.02
CA VAL A 17 -0.94 -30.88 -8.60
C VAL A 17 -1.37 -29.75 -7.67
N SER A 18 -1.26 -29.94 -6.36
CA SER A 18 -1.29 -28.84 -5.42
C SER A 18 0.00 -28.05 -5.61
N LEU A 19 -0.10 -26.87 -6.21
CA LEU A 19 1.02 -25.94 -6.23
C LEU A 19 1.25 -25.50 -4.78
N ALA A 20 2.50 -25.57 -4.33
CA ALA A 20 2.86 -25.00 -3.03
C ALA A 20 2.55 -23.51 -3.05
N GLN A 21 1.87 -23.03 -2.02
CA GLN A 21 1.63 -21.60 -1.82
C GLN A 21 2.71 -21.04 -0.89
N THR A 22 3.06 -19.78 -1.12
CA THR A 22 4.03 -19.04 -0.33
C THR A 22 3.32 -17.82 0.25
N ALA A 23 3.36 -17.69 1.57
CA ALA A 23 2.87 -16.48 2.24
C ALA A 23 3.75 -15.29 1.84
N VAL A 24 3.12 -14.14 1.57
CA VAL A 24 3.79 -12.89 1.17
C VAL A 24 3.50 -11.81 2.18
N ALA A 25 4.53 -11.06 2.55
CA ALA A 25 4.40 -9.87 3.38
C ALA A 25 5.20 -8.71 2.81
N LEU A 26 4.77 -7.49 3.10
CA LEU A 26 5.42 -6.24 2.72
C LEU A 26 6.01 -5.59 3.97
N ARG A 27 7.26 -5.17 3.89
CA ARG A 27 7.91 -4.30 4.88
C ARG A 27 8.22 -2.98 4.21
N ILE A 28 7.77 -1.88 4.81
CA ILE A 28 8.00 -0.52 4.32
C ILE A 28 8.97 0.16 5.28
N ASP A 29 10.12 0.56 4.75
CA ASP A 29 11.14 1.32 5.48
C ASP A 29 11.02 2.80 5.11
N HIS A 30 10.58 3.63 6.06
CA HIS A 30 10.36 5.04 5.81
C HIS A 30 11.66 5.82 5.98
N LYS A 31 12.02 6.58 4.96
CA LYS A 31 13.21 7.43 4.89
C LYS A 31 12.84 8.91 4.75
N ALA A 32 13.78 9.77 5.11
CA ALA A 32 13.76 11.19 4.76
C ALA A 32 15.03 11.48 3.93
N GLY A 33 14.93 11.29 2.62
CA GLY A 33 16.07 11.22 1.72
C GLY A 33 16.98 10.04 2.04
N GLN A 34 18.22 10.29 2.50
CA GLN A 34 19.15 9.21 2.84
C GLN A 34 19.14 8.84 4.35
N ALA A 35 18.31 9.50 5.14
CA ALA A 35 18.25 9.28 6.58
C ALA A 35 17.03 8.43 6.95
N GLU A 36 17.18 7.60 7.99
CA GLU A 36 16.02 6.94 8.63
C GLU A 36 15.01 7.99 9.06
N PHE A 37 13.74 7.76 8.79
CA PHE A 37 12.66 8.57 9.31
C PHE A 37 12.07 7.87 10.53
N GLY A 38 11.93 8.66 11.60
CA GLY A 38 11.31 8.17 12.84
C GLY A 38 11.45 9.21 13.94
N GLY A 39 10.37 9.43 14.65
CA GLY A 39 10.32 10.38 15.76
C GLY A 39 10.10 11.84 15.33
N GLU A 40 10.21 12.74 16.30
CA GLU A 40 9.90 14.19 16.19
C GLU A 40 10.99 14.98 15.43
N SER A 41 11.47 14.47 14.31
CA SER A 41 12.51 15.15 13.55
C SER A 41 11.93 16.12 12.55
N SER A 42 12.48 17.35 12.51
CA SER A 42 12.20 18.24 11.38
C SER A 42 12.96 17.77 10.15
N VAL A 43 12.28 17.79 9.01
CA VAL A 43 12.86 17.48 7.70
C VAL A 43 12.80 18.69 6.79
N VAL A 44 13.57 18.67 5.69
CA VAL A 44 13.54 19.73 4.68
C VAL A 44 12.92 19.17 3.42
N THR A 45 11.81 19.75 2.99
CA THR A 45 11.09 19.34 1.79
C THR A 45 11.89 19.61 0.51
N PRO A 46 11.53 19.03 -0.64
CA PRO A 46 12.17 19.33 -1.92
C PRO A 46 12.10 20.83 -2.31
N LEU A 47 11.14 21.59 -1.78
CA LEU A 47 11.04 23.04 -1.97
C LEU A 47 11.93 23.85 -1.01
N GLY A 48 12.67 23.19 -0.12
CA GLY A 48 13.55 23.84 0.87
C GLY A 48 12.82 24.33 2.12
N GLU A 49 11.58 23.93 2.33
CA GLU A 49 10.80 24.29 3.51
C GLU A 49 11.09 23.30 4.65
N THR A 50 11.28 23.82 5.85
CA THR A 50 11.44 22.97 7.05
C THR A 50 10.06 22.59 7.57
N VAL A 51 9.85 21.30 7.80
CA VAL A 51 8.58 20.77 8.34
C VAL A 51 8.83 19.80 9.48
N VAL A 52 7.87 19.73 10.38
CA VAL A 52 7.72 18.65 11.37
C VAL A 52 6.51 17.83 10.91
N VAL A 53 6.69 16.52 10.77
CA VAL A 53 5.60 15.61 10.42
C VAL A 53 5.07 15.01 11.71
N ASP A 54 3.78 15.23 11.98
CA ASP A 54 3.11 14.72 13.18
C ASP A 54 2.32 13.43 12.89
N ARG A 55 1.91 13.26 11.62
CA ARG A 55 1.18 12.09 11.14
C ARG A 55 1.43 11.88 9.66
N LEU A 56 1.73 10.65 9.28
CA LEU A 56 1.72 10.21 7.89
C LEU A 56 1.23 8.78 7.85
N GLU A 57 -0.03 8.62 7.48
CA GLU A 57 -0.68 7.33 7.26
C GLU A 57 -1.26 7.30 5.85
N TYR A 58 -1.19 6.14 5.20
CA TYR A 58 -1.70 5.97 3.84
C TYR A 58 -2.13 4.55 3.55
N TYR A 59 -3.10 4.40 2.63
CA TYR A 59 -3.53 3.08 2.17
C TYR A 59 -2.88 2.68 0.86
N LEU A 60 -2.50 1.40 0.80
CA LEU A 60 -2.13 0.72 -0.43
C LEU A 60 -3.05 -0.48 -0.66
N SER A 61 -3.38 -0.76 -1.92
CA SER A 61 -4.29 -1.83 -2.33
C SER A 61 -3.93 -2.40 -3.71
N LYS A 62 -4.69 -3.38 -4.20
CA LYS A 62 -4.58 -3.94 -5.56
C LYS A 62 -3.18 -4.45 -5.90
N PHE A 63 -2.57 -5.17 -4.98
CA PHE A 63 -1.22 -5.69 -5.15
C PHE A 63 -1.13 -6.75 -6.25
N ILE A 64 -0.11 -6.62 -7.11
CA ILE A 64 0.24 -7.59 -8.15
C ILE A 64 1.73 -7.83 -8.07
N LEU A 65 2.12 -9.07 -7.77
CA LEU A 65 3.52 -9.48 -7.77
C LEU A 65 3.97 -9.72 -9.22
N VAL A 66 5.06 -9.08 -9.64
CA VAL A 66 5.73 -9.33 -10.92
C VAL A 66 6.93 -10.24 -10.66
N HIS A 67 6.97 -11.39 -11.31
CA HIS A 67 7.91 -12.45 -11.01
C HIS A 67 8.25 -13.31 -12.24
N ASP A 68 9.31 -14.13 -12.14
CA ASP A 68 9.69 -15.20 -13.06
C ASP A 68 9.69 -14.78 -14.54
N GLY A 69 10.31 -13.62 -14.85
CA GLY A 69 10.44 -13.09 -16.21
C GLY A 69 9.20 -12.34 -16.66
N GLY A 70 8.54 -11.60 -15.78
CA GLY A 70 7.43 -10.70 -16.06
C GLY A 70 6.05 -11.34 -15.97
N GLN A 71 5.93 -12.49 -15.31
CA GLN A 71 4.63 -13.04 -14.95
C GLN A 71 3.98 -12.18 -13.86
N GLU A 72 2.67 -12.10 -13.86
CA GLU A 72 1.91 -11.31 -12.91
C GLU A 72 0.94 -12.18 -12.09
N THR A 73 1.03 -12.09 -10.78
CA THR A 73 0.10 -12.74 -9.85
C THR A 73 -0.57 -11.71 -8.96
N ALA A 74 -1.89 -11.55 -9.10
CA ALA A 74 -2.66 -10.65 -8.25
C ALA A 74 -2.84 -11.23 -6.84
N ILE A 75 -2.57 -10.42 -5.82
CA ILE A 75 -2.80 -10.76 -4.42
C ILE A 75 -4.17 -10.19 -4.03
N GLN A 76 -5.16 -11.07 -3.93
CA GLN A 76 -6.55 -10.66 -3.77
C GLN A 76 -6.88 -10.23 -2.35
N GLY A 77 -7.62 -9.13 -2.21
CA GLY A 77 -8.19 -8.66 -0.93
C GLY A 77 -7.15 -8.13 0.06
N ALA A 78 -5.90 -7.90 -0.39
CA ALA A 78 -4.88 -7.31 0.44
C ALA A 78 -5.02 -5.78 0.49
N TYR A 79 -4.95 -5.25 1.70
CA TYR A 79 -4.85 -3.82 2.00
C TYR A 79 -3.70 -3.62 2.98
N VAL A 80 -3.00 -2.51 2.85
CA VAL A 80 -1.97 -2.06 3.78
C VAL A 80 -2.36 -0.66 4.25
N LEU A 81 -2.33 -0.44 5.56
CA LEU A 81 -2.28 0.88 6.16
C LEU A 81 -0.83 1.12 6.58
N GLY A 82 -0.11 1.89 5.78
CA GLY A 82 1.25 2.33 6.13
C GLY A 82 1.18 3.46 7.15
N ASP A 83 2.03 3.39 8.17
CA ASP A 83 2.24 4.43 9.17
C ASP A 83 3.75 4.72 9.22
N ALA A 84 4.15 5.95 8.87
CA ALA A 84 5.55 6.31 8.80
C ALA A 84 6.28 6.31 10.16
N PHE A 85 5.55 6.18 11.25
CA PHE A 85 6.11 6.14 12.61
C PHE A 85 6.15 4.73 13.22
N VAL A 86 5.70 3.72 12.47
CA VAL A 86 5.59 2.34 12.95
C VAL A 86 6.23 1.38 11.95
N ASP A 87 7.24 0.65 12.41
CA ASP A 87 7.84 -0.43 11.63
C ASP A 87 6.96 -1.68 11.77
N GLU A 88 6.24 -2.02 10.72
CA GLU A 88 5.34 -3.17 10.71
C GLU A 88 5.54 -4.04 9.48
N LEU A 89 5.34 -5.36 9.66
CA LEU A 89 5.31 -6.33 8.58
C LEU A 89 3.85 -6.59 8.19
N HIS A 90 3.45 -6.13 7.02
CA HIS A 90 2.09 -6.24 6.52
C HIS A 90 1.89 -7.56 5.76
N ALA A 91 1.00 -8.43 6.25
CA ALA A 91 0.63 -9.66 5.56
C ALA A 91 -0.20 -9.31 4.30
N LEU A 92 0.28 -9.70 3.11
CA LEU A 92 -0.46 -9.49 1.87
C LEU A 92 -1.34 -10.69 1.50
N GLY A 93 -0.96 -11.91 1.88
CA GLY A 93 -1.68 -13.13 1.53
C GLY A 93 -0.77 -14.22 1.02
N GLU A 94 -1.25 -15.04 0.09
CA GLU A 94 -0.51 -16.17 -0.47
C GLU A 94 -0.48 -16.09 -2.00
N VAL A 95 0.66 -16.50 -2.58
CA VAL A 95 0.85 -16.66 -4.02
C VAL A 95 1.37 -18.08 -4.33
N PRO A 96 1.24 -18.59 -5.57
CA PRO A 96 1.99 -19.77 -5.98
C PRO A 96 3.50 -19.57 -5.74
N ALA A 97 4.22 -20.66 -5.49
CA ALA A 97 5.67 -20.57 -5.33
C ALA A 97 6.31 -19.90 -6.56
N VAL A 98 7.18 -18.91 -6.33
CA VAL A 98 7.90 -18.14 -7.35
C VAL A 98 9.41 -18.36 -7.20
N GLU A 99 10.17 -18.27 -8.30
CA GLU A 99 11.62 -18.45 -8.29
C GLU A 99 12.36 -17.11 -8.15
N SER A 100 11.80 -16.05 -8.72
CA SER A 100 12.34 -14.68 -8.65
C SER A 100 11.23 -13.64 -8.54
N VAL A 101 11.52 -12.54 -7.89
CA VAL A 101 10.61 -11.37 -7.83
C VAL A 101 11.32 -10.19 -8.48
N GLU A 102 10.60 -9.44 -9.30
CA GLU A 102 11.11 -8.26 -10.02
C GLU A 102 10.56 -6.96 -9.44
N SER A 103 9.25 -6.91 -9.20
CA SER A 103 8.60 -5.71 -8.66
C SER A 103 7.24 -6.03 -8.04
N LEU A 104 6.68 -5.04 -7.35
CA LEU A 104 5.33 -5.06 -6.83
C LEU A 104 4.54 -3.91 -7.44
N LYS A 105 3.45 -4.20 -8.13
CA LYS A 105 2.45 -3.20 -8.52
C LYS A 105 1.44 -3.05 -7.40
N PHE A 106 0.94 -1.84 -7.23
CA PHE A 106 -0.05 -1.50 -6.21
C PHE A 106 -0.95 -0.36 -6.68
N SER A 107 -1.89 0.04 -5.88
CA SER A 107 -2.59 1.32 -6.02
C SER A 107 -2.58 2.06 -4.69
N VAL A 108 -2.38 3.37 -4.76
CA VAL A 108 -2.59 4.28 -3.62
C VAL A 108 -4.08 4.36 -3.35
N GLY A 109 -4.46 4.26 -2.08
CA GLY A 109 -5.85 4.33 -1.66
C GLY A 109 -6.58 2.99 -1.68
N ILE A 110 -7.89 3.07 -1.61
CA ILE A 110 -8.82 1.93 -1.52
C ILE A 110 -9.68 1.91 -2.76
N ASP A 111 -9.89 0.71 -3.32
CA ASP A 111 -10.74 0.55 -4.50
C ASP A 111 -12.18 1.02 -4.23
N PRO A 112 -12.88 1.56 -5.26
CA PRO A 112 -14.22 2.15 -5.11
C PRO A 112 -15.25 1.20 -4.49
N GLU A 113 -15.08 -0.11 -4.68
CA GLU A 113 -16.00 -1.13 -4.13
C GLU A 113 -15.99 -1.13 -2.60
N ASN A 114 -14.81 -0.90 -1.99
CA ASN A 114 -14.60 -0.94 -0.54
C ASN A 114 -14.41 0.44 0.10
N ASN A 115 -14.14 1.49 -0.68
CA ASN A 115 -13.90 2.84 -0.16
C ASN A 115 -15.08 3.39 0.66
N HIS A 116 -16.30 3.05 0.28
CA HIS A 116 -17.53 3.52 0.95
C HIS A 116 -18.17 2.46 1.86
N ALA A 117 -17.46 1.33 2.11
CA ALA A 117 -17.94 0.30 3.02
C ALA A 117 -17.89 0.77 4.48
N ASP A 118 -18.74 0.18 5.32
CA ASP A 118 -18.74 0.48 6.75
C ASP A 118 -17.53 -0.18 7.44
N PRO A 119 -16.60 0.60 8.04
CA PRO A 119 -15.41 0.07 8.69
C PRO A 119 -15.69 -0.97 9.78
N VAL A 120 -16.83 -0.88 10.47
CA VAL A 120 -17.16 -1.83 11.55
C VAL A 120 -17.48 -3.24 11.04
N THR A 121 -17.65 -3.41 9.73
CA THR A 121 -17.88 -4.74 9.14
C THR A 121 -16.60 -5.55 8.97
N TRP A 122 -15.44 -4.91 9.08
CA TRP A 122 -14.15 -5.56 9.00
C TRP A 122 -13.71 -6.13 10.36
N PRO A 123 -12.98 -7.24 10.39
CA PRO A 123 -12.35 -7.73 11.62
C PRO A 123 -11.42 -6.68 12.22
N GLU A 124 -11.30 -6.62 13.54
CA GLU A 124 -10.52 -5.61 14.29
C GLU A 124 -9.06 -5.45 13.78
N ALA A 125 -8.43 -6.55 13.39
CA ALA A 125 -7.06 -6.54 12.87
C ALA A 125 -6.95 -6.21 11.37
N HIS A 126 -8.07 -5.94 10.69
CA HIS A 126 -8.05 -5.63 9.25
C HIS A 126 -7.69 -4.15 9.03
N PRO A 127 -6.84 -3.80 8.04
CA PRO A 127 -6.45 -2.41 7.78
C PRO A 127 -7.64 -1.45 7.59
N LEU A 128 -8.75 -1.93 7.04
CA LEU A 128 -9.97 -1.15 6.83
C LEU A 128 -10.91 -1.11 8.06
N ALA A 129 -10.57 -1.76 9.17
CA ALA A 129 -11.32 -1.63 10.43
C ALA A 129 -11.20 -0.19 11.00
N PRO A 130 -12.05 0.20 11.97
CA PRO A 130 -11.95 1.51 12.59
C PRO A 130 -10.56 1.79 13.16
N GLN A 131 -9.92 2.90 12.76
CA GLN A 131 -8.62 3.35 13.23
C GLN A 131 -8.72 4.49 14.24
N VAL A 132 -7.66 4.71 15.01
CA VAL A 132 -7.53 5.84 15.95
C VAL A 132 -6.12 6.44 15.83
N PRO A 133 -5.99 7.66 15.25
CA PRO A 133 -7.02 8.52 14.67
C PRO A 133 -7.77 7.88 13.50
N SER A 134 -9.02 8.33 13.24
CA SER A 134 -9.83 7.71 12.19
C SER A 134 -9.22 7.92 10.82
N MET A 135 -9.16 6.88 10.02
CA MET A 135 -8.87 6.92 8.58
C MET A 135 -10.13 6.89 7.71
N HIS A 136 -11.33 6.86 8.29
CA HIS A 136 -12.60 6.91 7.57
C HIS A 136 -13.33 8.22 7.86
N TRP A 137 -13.73 8.94 6.81
CA TRP A 137 -14.38 10.26 6.91
C TRP A 137 -15.92 10.20 6.83
N GLY A 138 -16.47 9.02 6.79
CA GLY A 138 -17.90 8.80 6.63
C GLY A 138 -18.26 8.25 5.25
N TRP A 139 -19.44 7.68 5.15
CA TRP A 139 -19.86 6.88 3.99
C TRP A 139 -19.86 7.63 2.65
N SER A 140 -20.08 8.95 2.68
CA SER A 140 -20.08 9.76 1.45
C SER A 140 -18.67 10.04 0.93
N ALA A 141 -17.72 10.28 1.82
CA ALA A 141 -16.35 10.64 1.47
C ALA A 141 -15.42 9.42 1.44
N GLY A 142 -15.78 8.32 2.13
CA GLY A 142 -14.98 7.11 2.20
C GLY A 142 -13.79 7.24 3.15
N TYR A 143 -12.74 6.50 2.84
CA TYR A 143 -11.49 6.53 3.59
C TYR A 143 -10.58 7.68 3.13
N ARG A 144 -9.75 8.16 4.07
CA ARG A 144 -8.57 8.97 3.72
C ARG A 144 -7.55 8.04 3.08
N PHE A 145 -7.21 8.29 1.82
CA PHE A 145 -6.16 7.54 1.15
C PHE A 145 -4.78 7.91 1.68
N ILE A 146 -4.63 9.18 2.06
CA ILE A 146 -3.47 9.73 2.76
C ILE A 146 -3.99 10.65 3.87
N ALA A 147 -3.35 10.58 5.04
CA ALA A 147 -3.45 11.56 6.12
C ALA A 147 -2.02 12.05 6.42
N LEU A 148 -1.65 13.23 5.89
CA LEU A 148 -0.38 13.90 6.11
C LEU A 148 -0.64 15.16 6.92
N GLU A 149 -0.17 15.16 8.16
CA GLU A 149 -0.39 16.24 9.10
C GLU A 149 0.93 16.68 9.74
N GLY A 150 1.06 17.98 10.02
CA GLY A 150 2.26 18.51 10.65
C GLY A 150 2.32 20.03 10.67
N GLY A 151 3.51 20.56 10.84
CA GLY A 151 3.73 22.01 10.89
C GLY A 151 4.95 22.44 10.10
N ALA A 152 4.84 23.56 9.39
CA ALA A 152 5.95 24.21 8.72
C ALA A 152 6.75 25.09 9.68
N GLY A 153 8.03 25.31 9.34
CA GLY A 153 9.01 26.03 10.18
C GLY A 153 9.69 25.11 11.21
N VAL A 154 10.83 25.54 11.69
CA VAL A 154 11.70 24.76 12.60
C VAL A 154 10.99 24.25 13.86
N ASN A 155 9.96 24.97 14.30
CA ASN A 155 9.17 24.61 15.47
C ASN A 155 7.79 24.03 15.11
N GLY A 156 7.50 23.77 13.84
CA GLY A 156 6.22 23.21 13.41
C GLY A 156 5.00 24.08 13.73
N LEU A 157 5.14 25.41 13.68
CA LEU A 157 4.10 26.34 14.16
C LEU A 157 3.02 26.67 13.13
N VAL A 158 3.25 26.40 11.85
CA VAL A 158 2.31 26.70 10.77
C VAL A 158 1.70 25.38 10.26
N ASN A 159 0.50 25.08 10.66
CA ASN A 159 -0.14 23.80 10.37
C ASN A 159 -0.28 23.52 8.87
N HIS A 160 0.02 22.29 8.49
CA HIS A 160 -0.44 21.72 7.25
C HIS A 160 -1.19 20.39 7.52
N GLU A 161 -2.22 20.15 6.72
CA GLU A 161 -3.10 19.00 6.85
C GLU A 161 -3.63 18.63 5.47
N ILE A 162 -3.21 17.49 4.96
CA ILE A 162 -3.62 16.97 3.66
C ILE A 162 -4.29 15.62 3.87
N HIS A 163 -5.59 15.57 3.67
CA HIS A 163 -6.37 14.35 3.69
C HIS A 163 -6.88 14.07 2.28
N ALA A 164 -6.20 13.17 1.58
CA ALA A 164 -6.62 12.76 0.25
C ALA A 164 -7.81 11.80 0.32
N LEU A 165 -8.84 12.08 -0.44
CA LEU A 165 -10.12 11.38 -0.49
C LEU A 165 -10.52 11.15 -1.95
N GLY A 166 -11.55 10.31 -2.14
CA GLY A 166 -12.25 10.16 -3.41
C GLY A 166 -11.71 9.10 -4.35
N ASP A 167 -12.63 8.41 -5.00
CA ASP A 167 -12.34 7.27 -5.87
C ASP A 167 -11.41 7.63 -7.04
N ASP A 168 -11.46 8.88 -7.53
CA ASP A 168 -10.60 9.36 -8.61
C ASP A 168 -9.13 9.52 -8.18
N ASN A 169 -8.84 9.48 -6.88
CA ASN A 169 -7.49 9.52 -6.31
C ASN A 169 -6.89 8.13 -6.07
N HIS A 170 -7.48 7.09 -6.61
CA HIS A 170 -6.96 5.73 -6.60
C HIS A 170 -5.94 5.55 -7.74
N PHE A 171 -4.66 5.86 -7.48
CA PHE A 171 -3.59 5.86 -8.48
C PHE A 171 -2.78 4.57 -8.47
N PRO A 172 -2.55 3.96 -9.65
CA PRO A 172 -1.63 2.82 -9.76
C PRO A 172 -0.18 3.26 -9.66
N GLY A 173 0.62 2.49 -8.94
CA GLY A 173 2.06 2.61 -8.84
C GLY A 173 2.75 1.26 -9.06
N GLN A 174 4.06 1.30 -9.15
CA GLN A 174 4.91 0.12 -9.21
C GLN A 174 6.24 0.46 -8.53
N MET A 175 6.69 -0.44 -7.64
CA MET A 175 7.95 -0.29 -6.93
C MET A 175 8.86 -1.48 -7.18
N GLU A 176 10.17 -1.25 -7.21
CA GLU A 176 11.16 -2.31 -7.11
C GLU A 176 11.19 -2.83 -5.68
N VAL A 177 11.37 -4.12 -5.50
CA VAL A 177 11.37 -4.75 -4.18
C VAL A 177 12.63 -5.59 -3.98
N LEU A 178 13.15 -5.58 -2.76
CA LEU A 178 14.12 -6.57 -2.34
C LEU A 178 13.38 -7.74 -1.71
N ALA A 179 13.37 -8.88 -2.40
CA ALA A 179 12.65 -10.07 -1.94
C ALA A 179 13.56 -11.01 -1.16
N THR A 180 13.15 -11.38 0.05
CA THR A 180 13.85 -12.33 0.93
C THR A 180 12.89 -13.38 1.47
N ILE A 181 13.42 -14.56 1.88
CA ILE A 181 12.62 -15.56 2.58
C ILE A 181 12.96 -15.53 4.07
N GLU A 182 12.00 -15.13 4.88
CA GLU A 182 12.12 -15.09 6.34
C GLU A 182 11.10 -16.05 6.98
N ASN A 183 11.60 -17.09 7.67
CA ASN A 183 10.74 -18.09 8.33
C ASN A 183 9.66 -18.73 7.43
N GLY A 184 9.95 -18.86 6.13
CA GLY A 184 9.03 -19.43 5.15
C GLY A 184 8.03 -18.43 4.56
N VAL A 185 8.14 -17.15 4.88
CA VAL A 185 7.39 -16.04 4.29
C VAL A 185 8.27 -15.33 3.27
N LEU A 186 7.73 -15.03 2.10
CA LEU A 186 8.34 -14.15 1.11
C LEU A 186 8.11 -12.70 1.58
N VAL A 187 9.17 -12.07 2.09
CA VAL A 187 9.14 -10.68 2.53
C VAL A 187 9.61 -9.79 1.39
N LEU A 188 8.83 -8.80 1.08
CA LEU A 188 9.10 -7.76 0.08
C LEU A 188 9.50 -6.50 0.84
N ASP A 189 10.78 -6.14 0.80
CA ASP A 189 11.30 -4.93 1.44
C ASP A 189 11.26 -3.78 0.42
N VAL A 190 10.69 -2.65 0.81
CA VAL A 190 10.62 -1.41 0.03
C VAL A 190 11.03 -0.23 0.89
N GLU A 191 11.61 0.81 0.27
CA GLU A 191 11.87 2.10 0.89
C GLU A 191 10.82 3.11 0.41
N ALA A 192 10.26 3.90 1.34
CA ALA A 192 9.35 5.00 1.05
C ALA A 192 9.98 6.32 1.52
N ASP A 193 10.32 7.22 0.59
CA ASP A 193 10.85 8.55 0.94
C ASP A 193 9.72 9.49 1.32
N ILE A 194 9.58 9.80 2.61
CA ILE A 194 8.55 10.73 3.08
C ILE A 194 8.66 12.13 2.48
N LEU A 195 9.83 12.50 1.94
CA LEU A 195 10.00 13.78 1.26
C LEU A 195 9.29 13.80 -0.10
N GLY A 196 9.08 12.63 -0.71
CA GLY A 196 8.29 12.46 -1.92
C GLY A 196 6.88 13.00 -1.77
N PHE A 197 6.22 12.75 -0.63
CA PHE A 197 4.87 13.28 -0.36
C PHE A 197 4.78 14.81 -0.47
N TYR A 198 5.89 15.52 -0.19
CA TYR A 198 5.97 16.98 -0.31
C TYR A 198 6.45 17.46 -1.67
N SER A 199 6.63 16.58 -2.64
CA SER A 199 7.07 16.98 -3.98
C SER A 199 6.07 17.97 -4.59
N GLN A 200 6.54 19.18 -4.94
CA GLN A 200 5.73 20.29 -5.46
C GLN A 200 4.65 20.83 -4.50
N LEU A 201 4.60 20.38 -3.23
CA LEU A 201 3.68 20.88 -2.21
C LEU A 201 4.37 21.95 -1.36
N SER A 202 3.89 23.19 -1.39
CA SER A 202 4.33 24.26 -0.49
C SER A 202 3.43 24.33 0.73
N VAL A 203 4.04 24.23 1.90
CA VAL A 203 3.36 24.25 3.21
C VAL A 203 3.81 25.41 4.10
N GLU A 204 4.75 26.25 3.64
CA GLU A 204 5.36 27.34 4.42
C GLU A 204 4.34 28.34 4.99
N SER A 205 3.28 28.64 4.26
CA SER A 205 2.21 29.56 4.70
C SER A 205 1.00 28.86 5.32
N GLY A 206 1.11 27.57 5.57
CA GLY A 206 0.01 26.72 5.98
C GLY A 206 -0.77 26.16 4.80
N LEU A 207 -1.22 24.92 4.93
CA LEU A 207 -2.01 24.24 3.91
C LEU A 207 -3.04 23.34 4.57
N ILE A 208 -4.30 23.58 4.31
CA ILE A 208 -5.40 22.67 4.71
C ILE A 208 -6.13 22.23 3.44
N ASN A 209 -5.94 20.99 3.06
CA ASN A 209 -6.65 20.34 1.95
C ASN A 209 -7.22 19.01 2.41
N GLN A 210 -8.55 18.93 2.46
CA GLN A 210 -9.29 17.76 2.91
C GLN A 210 -10.31 17.40 1.84
N GLY A 211 -9.87 16.74 0.76
CA GLY A 211 -10.77 16.53 -0.37
C GLY A 211 -10.20 15.65 -1.48
N GLU A 212 -10.80 15.83 -2.66
CA GLU A 212 -10.63 14.98 -3.83
C GLU A 212 -9.82 15.66 -4.95
N ASN A 213 -9.26 16.83 -4.71
CA ASN A 213 -8.58 17.62 -5.73
C ASN A 213 -7.41 18.45 -5.17
N GLY A 214 -6.71 19.18 -6.03
CA GLY A 214 -5.59 20.02 -5.66
C GLY A 214 -4.43 19.25 -5.07
N GLU A 215 -3.98 19.65 -3.90
CA GLU A 215 -2.81 19.06 -3.22
C GLU A 215 -3.06 17.62 -2.77
N ALA A 216 -4.31 17.22 -2.54
CA ALA A 216 -4.68 15.83 -2.24
C ALA A 216 -4.37 14.91 -3.43
N VAL A 217 -4.71 15.30 -4.65
CA VAL A 217 -4.37 14.58 -5.88
C VAL A 217 -2.85 14.47 -6.04
N LEU A 218 -2.14 15.59 -5.79
CA LEU A 218 -0.69 15.63 -5.92
C LEU A 218 0.00 14.70 -4.91
N ALA A 219 -0.48 14.66 -3.67
CA ALA A 219 0.05 13.76 -2.66
C ALA A 219 -0.13 12.28 -3.04
N CYS A 220 -1.30 11.90 -3.59
CA CYS A 220 -1.52 10.53 -4.07
C CYS A 220 -0.64 10.16 -5.27
N ASN A 221 -0.46 11.10 -6.23
CA ASN A 221 0.44 10.88 -7.35
C ASN A 221 1.90 10.72 -6.88
N ASN A 222 2.34 11.58 -5.96
CA ASN A 222 3.69 11.52 -5.42
C ASN A 222 3.96 10.15 -4.77
N LEU A 223 3.02 9.62 -3.98
CA LEU A 223 3.16 8.29 -3.38
C LEU A 223 3.15 7.15 -4.42
N ALA A 224 2.45 7.32 -5.54
CA ALA A 224 2.39 6.30 -6.59
C ALA A 224 3.67 6.26 -7.44
N ASP A 225 4.42 7.36 -7.48
CA ASP A 225 5.64 7.54 -8.30
C ASP A 225 6.94 7.25 -7.52
N ASP A 226 6.89 7.21 -6.16
CA ASP A 226 8.00 6.88 -5.28
C ASP A 226 8.21 5.36 -5.16
#